data_bdbfbd7cc690efbfac2177599893d038
#
_entry.id   bdbfbd7cc690efbfac2177599893d038
#
_cell.length_a   1.000
_cell.length_b   1.000
_cell.length_c   1.000
_cell.angle_alpha   90.00
_cell.angle_beta   90.00
_cell.angle_gamma   90.00
#
_symmetry.space_group_name_H-M   'P 1'
#
loop_
_entity.id
_entity.type
_entity.pdbx_description
1 polymer ?
#
loop_
_entity_poly.entity_id
_entity_poly.type
_entity_poly.pdbx_seq_one_letter_code
_entity_poly.pdbx_strand_id
1 'polypeptide(L)'
;HRDLHSFPTRRSSDLFLLRMQGMDLTAIFFFVVALAVSAIPEGLPVALTVALSIATKRMARRNVIVRRLTSVESLGSCTVIASDKTGTLTVNEQTAKIILLPDGTRLSVTGEGYNGVGSVTGSEGKAVKVTDYGEISKITRVAVFANEGSLINEGEKWTYHGDAMDVALLGLSYKLGIDPEKWKAEQKPIGKIP
;
A
#
# COMPACT_ATOMS: atom_id res chain seq x y z
N HIS A 1 -14.95 -30.97 -34.68
CA HIS A 1 -14.09 -32.16 -34.53
C HIS A 1 -13.13 -32.23 -35.72
N ARG A 2 -11.92 -31.80 -35.52
CA ARG A 2 -10.81 -32.02 -36.43
C ARG A 2 -9.79 -32.89 -35.72
N ASP A 3 -9.52 -34.04 -36.30
CA ASP A 3 -8.67 -35.09 -35.75
C ASP A 3 -7.24 -34.64 -35.47
N LEU A 4 -6.91 -34.52 -34.17
CA LEU A 4 -5.59 -34.20 -33.62
C LEU A 4 -4.70 -35.47 -33.46
N HIS A 5 -5.00 -36.57 -34.17
CA HIS A 5 -4.35 -37.86 -33.93
C HIS A 5 -3.35 -38.31 -35.02
N SER A 6 -2.79 -37.40 -35.85
CA SER A 6 -1.88 -37.83 -36.93
C SER A 6 -0.40 -37.49 -36.71
N PHE A 7 0.04 -37.11 -35.51
CA PHE A 7 1.42 -36.64 -35.27
C PHE A 7 2.48 -37.67 -34.81
N PRO A 8 2.16 -38.86 -34.27
CA PRO A 8 3.24 -39.78 -33.83
C PRO A 8 3.84 -40.66 -34.91
N THR A 9 3.13 -40.92 -36.02
CA THR A 9 3.52 -41.95 -36.98
C THR A 9 4.55 -41.50 -38.02
N ARG A 10 4.67 -40.24 -38.34
CA ARG A 10 5.67 -39.76 -39.31
C ARG A 10 7.12 -39.80 -38.78
N ARG A 11 7.35 -39.47 -37.52
CA ARG A 11 8.72 -39.42 -36.94
C ARG A 11 9.39 -40.78 -36.81
N SER A 12 8.67 -41.84 -36.53
CA SER A 12 9.22 -43.21 -36.47
C SER A 12 9.53 -43.75 -37.85
N SER A 13 8.78 -43.42 -38.89
CA SER A 13 9.06 -43.81 -40.27
C SER A 13 10.31 -43.10 -40.83
N ASP A 14 10.53 -41.85 -40.46
CA ASP A 14 11.71 -41.08 -40.90
C ASP A 14 13.01 -41.65 -40.32
N LEU A 15 13.03 -42.06 -39.07
CA LEU A 15 14.17 -42.74 -38.44
C LEU A 15 14.45 -44.10 -39.04
N PHE A 16 13.41 -44.85 -39.41
CA PHE A 16 13.54 -46.14 -40.07
C PHE A 16 14.12 -45.99 -41.51
N LEU A 17 13.69 -44.99 -42.25
CA LEU A 17 14.21 -44.64 -43.57
C LEU A 17 15.71 -44.26 -43.53
N LEU A 18 16.12 -43.44 -42.56
CA LEU A 18 17.53 -43.08 -42.36
C LEU A 18 18.41 -44.32 -42.09
N ARG A 19 17.88 -45.27 -41.30
CA ARG A 19 18.57 -46.54 -41.05
C ARG A 19 18.69 -47.40 -42.31
N MET A 20 17.66 -47.46 -43.17
CA MET A 20 17.67 -48.17 -44.43
C MET A 20 18.66 -47.55 -45.44
N GLN A 21 18.97 -46.26 -45.37
CA GLN A 21 19.98 -45.57 -46.16
C GLN A 21 21.41 -45.84 -45.69
N GLY A 22 21.63 -46.76 -44.73
CA GLY A 22 22.96 -47.19 -44.30
C GLY A 22 23.64 -46.26 -43.28
N MET A 23 22.92 -45.29 -42.71
CA MET A 23 23.47 -44.41 -41.66
C MET A 23 23.72 -45.20 -40.36
N ASP A 24 24.87 -44.92 -39.73
CA ASP A 24 25.21 -45.50 -38.46
C ASP A 24 24.28 -45.00 -37.35
N LEU A 25 24.00 -45.84 -36.35
CA LEU A 25 23.09 -45.53 -35.23
C LEU A 25 23.55 -44.30 -34.45
N THR A 26 24.85 -44.12 -34.30
CA THR A 26 25.44 -42.94 -33.65
C THR A 26 25.15 -41.66 -34.44
N ALA A 27 25.22 -41.69 -35.75
CA ALA A 27 24.90 -40.55 -36.61
C ALA A 27 23.42 -40.19 -36.55
N ILE A 28 22.53 -41.18 -36.55
CA ILE A 28 21.09 -41.00 -36.39
C ILE A 28 20.78 -40.37 -35.01
N PHE A 29 21.42 -40.86 -33.94
CA PHE A 29 21.25 -40.31 -32.60
C PHE A 29 21.63 -38.82 -32.54
N PHE A 30 22.80 -38.44 -33.04
CA PHE A 30 23.24 -37.03 -33.08
C PHE A 30 22.32 -36.17 -33.93
N PHE A 31 21.84 -36.70 -35.07
CA PHE A 31 20.89 -35.99 -35.93
C PHE A 31 19.57 -35.72 -35.22
N VAL A 32 19.03 -36.72 -34.49
CA VAL A 32 17.78 -36.57 -33.70
C VAL A 32 17.98 -35.57 -32.57
N VAL A 33 19.11 -35.62 -31.87
CA VAL A 33 19.42 -34.65 -30.79
C VAL A 33 19.53 -33.23 -31.38
N ALA A 34 20.23 -33.05 -32.49
CA ALA A 34 20.34 -31.75 -33.14
C ALA A 34 18.99 -31.19 -33.59
N LEU A 35 18.11 -32.05 -34.14
CA LEU A 35 16.75 -31.69 -34.50
C LEU A 35 15.88 -31.33 -33.27
N ALA A 36 16.03 -32.10 -32.22
CA ALA A 36 15.31 -31.82 -30.97
C ALA A 36 15.73 -30.49 -30.36
N VAL A 37 17.02 -30.19 -30.31
CA VAL A 37 17.57 -28.90 -29.80
C VAL A 37 17.10 -27.74 -30.68
N SER A 38 17.18 -27.90 -32.04
CA SER A 38 16.76 -26.83 -32.96
C SER A 38 15.25 -26.57 -32.93
N ALA A 39 14.43 -27.52 -32.44
CA ALA A 39 12.99 -27.36 -32.27
C ALA A 39 12.62 -26.58 -30.99
N ILE A 40 13.58 -26.35 -30.08
CA ILE A 40 13.34 -25.56 -28.86
C ILE A 40 13.30 -24.08 -29.24
N PRO A 41 12.21 -23.38 -28.99
CA PRO A 41 12.10 -21.94 -29.27
C PRO A 41 12.93 -21.13 -28.25
N GLU A 42 14.25 -21.05 -28.43
CA GLU A 42 15.18 -20.38 -27.50
C GLU A 42 14.86 -18.90 -27.28
N GLY A 43 14.19 -18.27 -28.26
CA GLY A 43 13.73 -16.87 -28.11
C GLY A 43 12.60 -16.65 -27.12
N LEU A 44 11.83 -17.68 -26.77
CA LEU A 44 10.66 -17.52 -25.90
C LEU A 44 11.01 -17.10 -24.46
N PRO A 45 11.98 -17.74 -23.76
CA PRO A 45 12.40 -17.31 -22.43
C PRO A 45 12.96 -15.88 -22.41
N VAL A 46 13.74 -15.53 -23.45
CA VAL A 46 14.30 -14.18 -23.59
C VAL A 46 13.19 -13.15 -23.80
N ALA A 47 12.25 -13.41 -24.70
CA ALA A 47 11.12 -12.52 -24.98
C ALA A 47 10.26 -12.32 -23.71
N LEU A 48 9.99 -13.41 -22.97
CA LEU A 48 9.24 -13.34 -21.71
C LEU A 48 9.96 -12.48 -20.65
N THR A 49 11.26 -12.70 -20.48
CA THR A 49 12.08 -11.93 -19.52
C THR A 49 12.10 -10.44 -19.86
N VAL A 50 12.24 -10.10 -21.13
CA VAL A 50 12.20 -8.71 -21.61
C VAL A 50 10.82 -8.10 -21.35
N ALA A 51 9.75 -8.80 -21.70
CA ALA A 51 8.38 -8.34 -21.47
C ALA A 51 8.09 -8.08 -19.98
N LEU A 52 8.46 -9.01 -19.09
CA LEU A 52 8.31 -8.88 -17.65
C LEU A 52 9.16 -7.73 -17.09
N SER A 53 10.37 -7.53 -17.62
CA SER A 53 11.24 -6.42 -17.22
C SER A 53 10.64 -5.06 -17.58
N ILE A 54 10.04 -4.94 -18.77
CA ILE A 54 9.35 -3.72 -19.20
C ILE A 54 8.11 -3.49 -18.33
N ALA A 55 7.33 -4.54 -18.05
CA ALA A 55 6.16 -4.46 -17.17
C ALA A 55 6.55 -3.97 -15.77
N THR A 56 7.58 -4.57 -15.16
CA THR A 56 8.11 -4.17 -13.85
C THR A 56 8.56 -2.72 -13.82
N LYS A 57 9.26 -2.26 -14.88
CA LYS A 57 9.65 -0.85 -15.01
C LYS A 57 8.46 0.10 -15.07
N ARG A 58 7.39 -0.29 -15.77
CA ARG A 58 6.13 0.51 -15.81
C ARG A 58 5.44 0.55 -14.46
N MET A 59 5.42 -0.57 -13.73
CA MET A 59 4.86 -0.66 -12.38
C MET A 59 5.65 0.21 -11.38
N ALA A 60 6.99 0.18 -11.44
CA ALA A 60 7.86 1.02 -10.60
C ALA A 60 7.61 2.52 -10.81
N ARG A 61 7.32 2.97 -12.03
CA ARG A 61 6.93 4.36 -12.31
C ARG A 61 5.60 4.77 -11.68
N ARG A 62 4.80 3.79 -11.23
CA ARG A 62 3.55 3.99 -10.50
C ARG A 62 3.67 3.64 -9.03
N ASN A 63 4.90 3.68 -8.49
CA ASN A 63 5.22 3.37 -7.09
C ASN A 63 4.92 1.93 -6.66
N VAL A 64 4.81 1.00 -7.59
CA VAL A 64 4.64 -0.44 -7.30
C VAL A 64 5.98 -1.13 -7.39
N ILE A 65 6.48 -1.64 -6.26
CA ILE A 65 7.77 -2.35 -6.18
C ILE A 65 7.51 -3.85 -6.28
N VAL A 66 8.00 -4.47 -7.36
CA VAL A 66 7.93 -5.93 -7.58
C VAL A 66 9.28 -6.55 -7.22
N ARG A 67 9.27 -7.48 -6.27
CA ARG A 67 10.49 -8.19 -5.83
C ARG A 67 10.78 -9.46 -6.63
N ARG A 68 9.76 -10.04 -7.27
CA ARG A 68 9.88 -11.28 -8.08
C ARG A 68 9.14 -11.09 -9.40
N LEU A 69 9.82 -11.36 -10.52
CA LEU A 69 9.25 -11.20 -11.87
C LEU A 69 8.02 -12.10 -12.10
N THR A 70 8.03 -13.31 -11.54
CA THR A 70 6.89 -14.25 -11.62
C THR A 70 5.61 -13.70 -10.99
N SER A 71 5.72 -12.78 -10.02
CA SER A 71 4.55 -12.14 -9.41
C SER A 71 3.80 -11.21 -10.38
N VAL A 72 4.47 -10.68 -11.40
CA VAL A 72 3.83 -9.84 -12.43
C VAL A 72 2.86 -10.67 -13.27
N GLU A 73 3.24 -11.90 -13.61
CA GLU A 73 2.40 -12.82 -14.35
C GLU A 73 1.16 -13.22 -13.54
N SER A 74 1.36 -13.56 -12.26
CA SER A 74 0.26 -13.91 -11.35
C SER A 74 -0.74 -12.76 -11.17
N LEU A 75 -0.25 -11.51 -11.09
CA LEU A 75 -1.12 -10.33 -11.00
C LEU A 75 -2.01 -10.17 -12.25
N GLY A 76 -1.48 -10.46 -13.44
CA GLY A 76 -2.22 -10.37 -14.70
C GLY A 76 -3.37 -11.39 -14.82
N SER A 77 -3.32 -12.49 -14.07
CA SER A 77 -4.33 -13.56 -14.06
C SER A 77 -5.32 -13.47 -12.89
N CYS A 78 -5.19 -12.46 -12.01
CA CYS A 78 -6.10 -12.29 -10.88
C CYS A 78 -7.53 -11.97 -11.33
N THR A 79 -8.50 -12.73 -10.81
CA THR A 79 -9.93 -12.53 -11.03
C THR A 79 -10.65 -11.97 -9.80
N VAL A 80 -10.00 -12.04 -8.63
CA VAL A 80 -10.55 -11.56 -7.34
C VAL A 80 -9.47 -10.72 -6.64
N ILE A 81 -9.86 -9.56 -6.14
CA ILE A 81 -9.02 -8.69 -5.32
C ILE A 81 -9.60 -8.64 -3.92
N ALA A 82 -8.88 -9.17 -2.93
CA ALA A 82 -9.20 -9.00 -1.52
C ALA A 82 -8.31 -7.88 -0.95
N SER A 83 -8.94 -6.79 -0.52
CA SER A 83 -8.23 -5.63 0.01
C SER A 83 -8.65 -5.34 1.44
N ASP A 84 -7.69 -5.07 2.30
CA ASP A 84 -7.97 -4.46 3.60
C ASP A 84 -8.37 -2.98 3.42
N LYS A 85 -9.21 -2.49 4.32
CA LYS A 85 -9.67 -1.09 4.29
C LYS A 85 -8.60 -0.16 4.88
N THR A 86 -8.15 -0.47 6.10
CA THR A 86 -7.36 0.47 6.90
C THR A 86 -5.89 0.45 6.49
N GLY A 87 -5.35 1.62 6.09
CA GLY A 87 -3.97 1.74 5.62
C GLY A 87 -3.73 1.24 4.19
N THR A 88 -4.78 0.72 3.51
CA THR A 88 -4.71 0.29 2.11
C THR A 88 -5.63 1.15 1.24
N LEU A 89 -6.93 1.16 1.55
CA LEU A 89 -7.91 2.03 0.87
C LEU A 89 -8.01 3.40 1.53
N THR A 90 -7.57 3.51 2.78
CA THR A 90 -7.50 4.76 3.56
C THR A 90 -6.06 5.05 3.93
N VAL A 91 -5.74 6.31 4.20
CA VAL A 91 -4.39 6.74 4.62
C VAL A 91 -4.05 6.39 6.07
N ASN A 92 -4.96 5.73 6.79
CA ASN A 92 -4.83 5.38 8.21
C ASN A 92 -4.58 6.60 9.13
N GLU A 93 -5.08 7.76 8.74
CA GLU A 93 -5.03 8.98 9.52
C GLU A 93 -6.42 9.28 10.07
N GLN A 94 -6.53 9.24 11.39
CA GLN A 94 -7.77 9.61 12.07
C GLN A 94 -7.87 11.13 12.21
N THR A 95 -9.08 11.65 12.17
CA THR A 95 -9.32 13.08 12.32
C THR A 95 -10.62 13.29 13.08
N ALA A 96 -10.58 14.09 14.16
CA ALA A 96 -11.79 14.54 14.80
C ALA A 96 -12.60 15.40 13.83
N LYS A 97 -13.89 15.07 13.65
CA LYS A 97 -14.80 15.80 12.75
C LYS A 97 -15.88 16.56 13.52
N ILE A 98 -16.24 16.09 14.69
CA ILE A 98 -17.32 16.64 15.48
C ILE A 98 -16.92 16.57 16.96
N ILE A 99 -17.21 17.66 17.69
CA ILE A 99 -17.19 17.69 19.16
C ILE A 99 -18.65 17.89 19.61
N LEU A 100 -19.13 17.02 20.50
CA LEU A 100 -20.42 17.14 21.11
C LEU A 100 -20.23 17.49 22.60
N LEU A 101 -20.75 18.63 23.02
CA LEU A 101 -20.69 19.07 24.41
C LEU A 101 -21.87 18.51 25.22
N PRO A 102 -21.77 18.45 26.56
CA PRO A 102 -22.82 17.90 27.41
C PRO A 102 -24.18 18.63 27.33
N ASP A 103 -24.18 19.90 26.96
CA ASP A 103 -25.38 20.70 26.71
C ASP A 103 -26.06 20.44 25.37
N GLY A 104 -25.52 19.51 24.58
CA GLY A 104 -25.98 19.17 23.21
C GLY A 104 -25.38 20.06 22.12
N THR A 105 -24.54 21.03 22.47
CA THR A 105 -23.86 21.87 21.46
C THR A 105 -22.96 21.05 20.58
N ARG A 106 -23.17 21.14 19.27
CA ARG A 106 -22.38 20.42 18.25
C ARG A 106 -21.43 21.37 17.56
N LEU A 107 -20.14 21.05 17.60
CA LEU A 107 -19.09 21.81 16.94
C LEU A 107 -18.52 20.96 15.81
N SER A 108 -18.31 21.57 14.65
CA SER A 108 -17.72 20.93 13.48
C SER A 108 -16.23 21.24 13.42
N VAL A 109 -15.44 20.23 13.06
CA VAL A 109 -13.98 20.33 12.90
C VAL A 109 -13.62 20.19 11.42
N THR A 110 -12.93 21.19 10.87
CA THR A 110 -12.44 21.19 9.50
C THR A 110 -10.98 20.72 9.43
N GLY A 111 -10.48 20.50 8.21
CA GLY A 111 -9.14 19.96 7.97
C GLY A 111 -9.05 18.46 8.18
N GLU A 112 -8.03 17.83 7.57
CA GLU A 112 -7.82 16.39 7.54
C GLU A 112 -6.35 16.06 7.82
N GLY A 113 -6.10 14.83 8.28
CA GLY A 113 -4.76 14.31 8.54
C GLY A 113 -4.14 14.81 9.85
N TYR A 114 -2.91 14.34 10.07
CA TYR A 114 -2.13 14.63 11.27
C TYR A 114 -1.42 15.97 11.18
N ASN A 115 -2.21 17.03 11.27
CA ASN A 115 -1.72 18.40 11.27
C ASN A 115 -2.68 19.33 12.02
N GLY A 116 -2.23 20.54 12.29
CA GLY A 116 -3.03 21.58 12.93
C GLY A 116 -3.81 22.46 11.94
N VAL A 117 -3.86 22.09 10.66
CA VAL A 117 -4.54 22.89 9.64
C VAL A 117 -6.04 22.65 9.71
N GLY A 118 -6.80 23.73 9.84
CA GLY A 118 -8.25 23.70 9.99
C GLY A 118 -8.72 24.55 11.15
N SER A 119 -9.99 24.41 11.50
CA SER A 119 -10.63 25.17 12.59
C SER A 119 -11.77 24.37 13.20
N VAL A 120 -12.14 24.73 14.40
CA VAL A 120 -13.37 24.27 15.04
C VAL A 120 -14.42 25.38 14.89
N THR A 121 -15.61 25.04 14.44
CA THR A 121 -16.69 26.01 14.19
C THR A 121 -17.97 25.59 14.88
N GLY A 122 -18.68 26.57 15.42
CA GLY A 122 -20.02 26.40 15.98
C GLY A 122 -21.12 26.41 14.91
N SER A 123 -22.37 26.30 15.32
CA SER A 123 -23.55 26.27 14.44
C SER A 123 -23.70 27.50 13.55
N GLU A 124 -23.19 28.66 13.99
CA GLU A 124 -23.20 29.91 13.22
C GLU A 124 -21.99 30.07 12.29
N GLY A 125 -21.13 29.04 12.13
CA GLY A 125 -19.93 29.10 11.33
C GLY A 125 -18.79 29.94 11.93
N LYS A 126 -18.94 30.45 13.14
CA LYS A 126 -17.86 31.17 13.82
C LYS A 126 -16.81 30.22 14.35
N ALA A 127 -15.54 30.58 14.19
CA ALA A 127 -14.42 29.81 14.73
C ALA A 127 -14.46 29.85 16.26
N VAL A 128 -14.27 28.68 16.84
CA VAL A 128 -14.29 28.45 18.30
C VAL A 128 -12.86 28.18 18.77
N LYS A 129 -12.48 28.86 19.85
CA LYS A 129 -11.18 28.65 20.53
C LYS A 129 -11.39 27.88 21.83
N VAL A 130 -10.32 27.34 22.37
CA VAL A 130 -10.33 26.60 23.64
C VAL A 130 -10.89 27.42 24.83
N THR A 131 -10.80 28.75 24.78
CA THR A 131 -11.26 29.66 25.80
C THR A 131 -12.76 29.95 25.76
N ASP A 132 -13.44 29.64 24.66
CA ASP A 132 -14.83 30.06 24.44
C ASP A 132 -15.84 29.19 25.22
N TYR A 133 -15.46 27.95 25.55
CA TYR A 133 -16.26 27.01 26.34
C TYR A 133 -15.38 26.29 27.36
N GLY A 134 -15.81 26.29 28.63
CA GLY A 134 -15.10 25.61 29.71
C GLY A 134 -14.94 24.08 29.46
N GLU A 135 -15.94 23.47 28.83
CA GLU A 135 -15.95 22.07 28.48
C GLU A 135 -14.91 21.76 27.41
N ILE A 136 -14.70 22.61 26.39
CA ILE A 136 -13.65 22.44 25.37
C ILE A 136 -12.28 22.49 26.02
N SER A 137 -12.07 23.41 26.97
CA SER A 137 -10.82 23.50 27.73
C SER A 137 -10.52 22.19 28.47
N LYS A 138 -11.55 21.60 29.15
CA LYS A 138 -11.40 20.32 29.85
C LYS A 138 -11.09 19.17 28.89
N ILE A 139 -11.85 19.04 27.79
CA ILE A 139 -11.61 17.98 26.75
C ILE A 139 -10.20 18.10 26.19
N THR A 140 -9.77 19.32 25.83
CA THR A 140 -8.44 19.57 25.28
C THR A 140 -7.34 19.22 26.27
N ARG A 141 -7.52 19.56 27.56
CA ARG A 141 -6.55 19.18 28.60
C ARG A 141 -6.42 17.67 28.73
N VAL A 142 -7.52 16.94 28.75
CA VAL A 142 -7.48 15.46 28.77
C VAL A 142 -6.83 14.92 27.51
N ALA A 143 -7.19 15.41 26.33
CA ALA A 143 -6.64 15.02 25.05
C ALA A 143 -5.11 15.22 24.94
N VAL A 144 -4.57 16.22 25.62
CA VAL A 144 -3.14 16.52 25.62
C VAL A 144 -2.39 15.75 26.72
N PHE A 145 -2.90 15.76 27.97
CA PHE A 145 -2.14 15.24 29.11
C PHE A 145 -2.29 13.74 29.33
N ALA A 146 -3.42 13.14 28.92
CA ALA A 146 -3.63 11.70 28.93
C ALA A 146 -3.25 11.05 27.58
N ASN A 147 -2.18 11.52 26.95
CA ASN A 147 -1.80 11.19 25.59
C ASN A 147 -0.30 10.90 25.49
N GLU A 148 0.05 9.74 24.95
CA GLU A 148 1.45 9.31 24.78
C GLU A 148 2.02 9.69 23.40
N GLY A 149 1.20 10.13 22.46
CA GLY A 149 1.63 10.57 21.14
C GLY A 149 2.35 11.91 21.17
N SER A 150 2.99 12.26 20.09
CA SER A 150 3.54 13.57 19.80
C SER A 150 3.15 14.03 18.39
N LEU A 151 2.94 15.33 18.24
CA LEU A 151 2.65 15.97 16.96
C LEU A 151 3.35 17.33 16.94
N ILE A 152 4.41 17.42 16.14
CA ILE A 152 5.31 18.56 16.12
C ILE A 152 5.24 19.25 14.76
N ASN A 153 5.10 20.59 14.81
CA ASN A 153 5.15 21.43 13.62
C ASN A 153 6.58 21.97 13.44
N GLU A 154 7.26 21.55 12.40
CA GLU A 154 8.60 22.01 12.01
C GLU A 154 8.54 23.03 10.84
N GLY A 155 7.52 23.88 10.84
CA GLY A 155 7.28 24.86 9.78
C GLY A 155 6.33 24.32 8.71
N GLU A 156 6.85 23.86 7.58
CA GLU A 156 6.01 23.28 6.51
C GLU A 156 5.71 21.78 6.73
N LYS A 157 6.47 21.12 7.60
CA LYS A 157 6.37 19.68 7.83
C LYS A 157 5.82 19.37 9.22
N TRP A 158 4.90 18.44 9.27
CA TRP A 158 4.39 17.85 10.51
C TRP A 158 5.04 16.48 10.74
N THR A 159 5.56 16.28 11.93
CA THR A 159 6.15 15.01 12.37
C THR A 159 5.31 14.47 13.51
N TYR A 160 4.95 13.20 13.46
CA TYR A 160 4.10 12.57 14.47
C TYR A 160 4.67 11.23 14.93
N HIS A 161 4.34 10.88 16.18
CA HIS A 161 4.65 9.58 16.77
C HIS A 161 3.51 9.19 17.73
N GLY A 162 3.16 7.91 17.79
CA GLY A 162 2.14 7.37 18.67
C GLY A 162 0.96 6.72 17.95
N ASP A 163 -0.06 6.39 18.71
CA ASP A 163 -1.30 5.80 18.20
C ASP A 163 -2.09 6.79 17.33
N ALA A 164 -2.83 6.28 16.37
CA ALA A 164 -3.59 7.10 15.43
C ALA A 164 -4.63 7.99 16.11
N MET A 165 -5.26 7.53 17.18
CA MET A 165 -6.25 8.29 17.94
C MET A 165 -5.56 9.39 18.75
N ASP A 166 -4.45 9.08 19.39
CA ASP A 166 -3.66 10.02 20.18
C ASP A 166 -3.21 11.20 19.32
N VAL A 167 -2.64 10.91 18.15
CA VAL A 167 -2.19 11.95 17.21
C VAL A 167 -3.36 12.78 16.68
N ALA A 168 -4.52 12.16 16.41
CA ALA A 168 -5.73 12.89 16.00
C ALA A 168 -6.23 13.89 17.05
N LEU A 169 -6.15 13.53 18.35
CA LEU A 169 -6.50 14.40 19.45
C LEU A 169 -5.49 15.57 19.62
N LEU A 170 -4.22 15.32 19.38
CA LEU A 170 -3.21 16.41 19.34
C LEU A 170 -3.46 17.36 18.16
N GLY A 171 -3.82 16.82 16.98
CA GLY A 171 -4.24 17.63 15.84
C GLY A 171 -5.46 18.50 16.12
N LEU A 172 -6.44 17.97 16.85
CA LEU A 172 -7.59 18.75 17.34
C LEU A 172 -7.15 19.89 18.25
N SER A 173 -6.19 19.65 19.15
CA SER A 173 -5.68 20.67 20.06
C SER A 173 -5.05 21.86 19.31
N TYR A 174 -4.27 21.60 18.26
CA TYR A 174 -3.75 22.66 17.38
C TYR A 174 -4.86 23.46 16.68
N LYS A 175 -5.92 22.81 16.21
CA LYS A 175 -7.07 23.46 15.57
C LYS A 175 -7.87 24.34 16.54
N LEU A 176 -7.77 24.09 17.84
CA LEU A 176 -8.30 24.92 18.93
C LEU A 176 -7.36 26.03 19.38
N GLY A 177 -6.17 26.14 18.73
CA GLY A 177 -5.18 27.17 19.02
C GLY A 177 -4.22 26.81 20.16
N ILE A 178 -4.13 25.53 20.53
CA ILE A 178 -3.23 25.03 21.58
C ILE A 178 -2.09 24.26 20.95
N ASP A 179 -0.87 24.58 21.37
CA ASP A 179 0.33 23.79 21.10
C ASP A 179 0.46 22.71 22.20
N PRO A 180 0.19 21.43 21.89
CA PRO A 180 0.22 20.37 22.90
C PRO A 180 1.60 20.12 23.47
N GLU A 181 2.65 20.32 22.71
CA GLU A 181 4.03 20.09 23.18
C GLU A 181 4.43 21.15 24.24
N LYS A 182 4.01 22.40 24.05
CA LYS A 182 4.22 23.44 25.07
C LYS A 182 3.47 23.13 26.36
N TRP A 183 2.20 22.68 26.26
CA TRP A 183 1.42 22.30 27.44
C TRP A 183 2.02 21.11 28.18
N LYS A 184 2.51 20.09 27.47
CA LYS A 184 3.20 18.93 28.07
C LYS A 184 4.51 19.35 28.75
N ALA A 185 5.24 20.31 28.20
CA ALA A 185 6.48 20.81 28.79
C ALA A 185 6.24 21.55 30.13
N GLU A 186 5.10 22.22 30.27
CA GLU A 186 4.74 22.96 31.50
C GLU A 186 4.32 22.03 32.63
N GLN A 187 3.80 20.83 32.34
CA GLN A 187 3.27 19.93 33.36
C GLN A 187 3.90 18.51 33.20
N LYS A 188 4.70 18.14 34.17
CA LYS A 188 5.29 16.79 34.18
C LYS A 188 4.28 15.75 34.65
N PRO A 189 4.24 14.54 34.04
CA PRO A 189 3.39 13.45 34.51
C PRO A 189 3.81 13.03 35.94
N ILE A 190 2.82 12.86 36.82
CA ILE A 190 3.03 12.44 38.21
C ILE A 190 3.14 10.91 38.30
N GLY A 191 2.45 10.20 37.42
CA GLY A 191 2.44 8.75 37.33
C GLY A 191 1.70 8.27 36.11
N LYS A 192 1.93 7.01 35.73
CA LYS A 192 1.28 6.33 34.65
C LYS A 192 0.61 5.07 35.21
N ILE A 193 -0.66 4.90 34.92
CA ILE A 193 -1.40 3.67 35.24
C ILE A 193 -1.36 2.82 33.98
N PRO A 194 -0.74 1.61 34.00
CA PRO A 194 -0.63 0.71 32.85
C PRO A 194 -1.98 0.12 32.43
#